data_f77360ac349c292e9b36e6bb89f79b73
#
_entry.id   f77360ac349c292e9b36e6bb89f79b73
#
_cell.length_a   1.000
_cell.length_b   1.000
_cell.length_c   1.000
_cell.angle_alpha   90.00
_cell.angle_beta   90.00
_cell.angle_gamma   90.00
#
_symmetry.space_group_name_H-M   'P 1'
#
loop_
_entity.id
_entity.type
_entity.pdbx_description
1 polymer ?
#
loop_
_entity_poly.entity_id
_entity_poly.type
_entity_poly.pdbx_seq_one_letter_code
_entity_poly.pdbx_strand_id
1 'polypeptide(L)'
;MPTVRVSVLRCQPQHFAELKKMMAESMAVLEPGIRRMRGLVRFYAGEDEAVSSLTNVSVWQTLEDAKQLDTFQPMVDLGKAFTAKGAIFERPVMNYASLWEIAPEG
;
A
#
# COMPACT_ATOMS: atom_id res chain seq x y z
N MET A 1 8.06 -6.57 -17.88
CA MET A 1 7.18 -5.42 -17.59
C MET A 1 6.97 -5.26 -16.08
N PRO A 2 6.99 -4.04 -15.55
CA PRO A 2 6.77 -3.84 -14.12
C PRO A 2 5.36 -4.28 -13.70
N THR A 3 5.24 -4.60 -12.42
CA THR A 3 3.96 -4.90 -11.79
C THR A 3 3.58 -3.72 -10.88
N VAL A 4 2.35 -3.26 -11.01
CA VAL A 4 1.79 -2.22 -10.15
C VAL A 4 0.83 -2.87 -9.16
N ARG A 5 1.12 -2.74 -7.87
CA ARG A 5 0.29 -3.29 -6.80
C ARG A 5 -0.52 -2.17 -6.16
N VAL A 6 -1.81 -2.40 -6.01
CA VAL A 6 -2.73 -1.43 -5.40
C VAL A 6 -3.49 -2.11 -4.27
N SER A 7 -3.38 -1.54 -3.06
CA SER A 7 -4.13 -1.98 -1.89
C SER A 7 -4.90 -0.77 -1.36
N VAL A 8 -6.21 -0.92 -1.22
CA VAL A 8 -7.10 0.18 -0.81
C VAL A 8 -7.85 -0.22 0.44
N LEU A 9 -7.95 0.69 1.40
CA LEU A 9 -8.86 0.55 2.51
C LEU A 9 -9.86 1.71 2.51
N ARG A 10 -11.04 1.44 3.04
CA ARG A 10 -12.09 2.44 3.27
C ARG A 10 -12.52 2.38 4.71
N CYS A 11 -13.08 3.46 5.19
CA CYS A 11 -13.59 3.52 6.56
C CYS A 11 -14.77 4.50 6.65
N GLN A 12 -15.42 4.51 7.80
CA GLN A 12 -16.39 5.54 8.11
C GLN A 12 -15.66 6.88 8.28
N PRO A 13 -16.26 8.01 7.88
CA PRO A 13 -15.60 9.32 7.99
C PRO A 13 -15.07 9.64 9.39
N GLN A 14 -15.78 9.22 10.44
CA GLN A 14 -15.35 9.49 11.81
C GLN A 14 -14.08 8.74 12.22
N HIS A 15 -13.68 7.69 11.46
CA HIS A 15 -12.46 6.94 11.75
C HIS A 15 -11.27 7.37 10.88
N PHE A 16 -11.52 8.22 9.88
CA PHE A 16 -10.50 8.53 8.89
C PHE A 16 -9.25 9.18 9.48
N ALA A 17 -9.44 10.19 10.34
CA ALA A 17 -8.30 10.92 10.93
C ALA A 17 -7.38 10.00 11.73
N GLU A 18 -7.96 9.07 12.49
CA GLU A 18 -7.17 8.10 13.27
C GLU A 18 -6.41 7.13 12.37
N LEU A 19 -7.08 6.60 11.35
CA LEU A 19 -6.43 5.66 10.41
C LEU A 19 -5.34 6.34 9.60
N LYS A 20 -5.57 7.59 9.17
CA LYS A 20 -4.55 8.40 8.49
C LYS A 20 -3.32 8.58 9.37
N LYS A 21 -3.50 8.90 10.66
CA LYS A 21 -2.41 9.04 11.59
C LYS A 21 -1.64 7.73 11.76
N MET A 22 -2.35 6.61 11.89
CA MET A 22 -1.73 5.30 11.98
C MET A 22 -0.88 4.99 10.74
N MET A 23 -1.38 5.31 9.55
CA MET A 23 -0.65 5.10 8.32
C MET A 23 0.61 5.97 8.26
N ALA A 24 0.51 7.24 8.62
CA ALA A 24 1.67 8.14 8.63
C ALA A 24 2.74 7.64 9.61
N GLU A 25 2.34 7.20 10.79
CA GLU A 25 3.26 6.69 11.81
C GLU A 25 3.87 5.33 11.43
N SER A 26 3.18 4.53 10.63
CA SER A 26 3.65 3.21 10.23
C SER A 26 4.88 3.26 9.33
N MET A 27 5.17 4.39 8.70
CA MET A 27 6.32 4.51 7.83
C MET A 27 7.62 4.12 8.53
N ALA A 28 7.80 4.58 9.77
CA ALA A 28 9.02 4.27 10.53
C ALA A 28 9.22 2.77 10.75
N VAL A 29 8.11 2.02 10.86
CA VAL A 29 8.13 0.57 11.07
C VAL A 29 8.31 -0.19 9.76
N LEU A 30 7.66 0.28 8.69
CA LEU A 30 7.61 -0.44 7.41
C LEU A 30 8.80 -0.15 6.50
N GLU A 31 9.27 1.09 6.48
CA GLU A 31 10.27 1.54 5.52
C GLU A 31 11.54 0.70 5.50
N PRO A 32 12.19 0.39 6.65
CA PRO A 32 13.45 -0.34 6.59
C PRO A 32 13.34 -1.69 5.90
N GLY A 33 12.26 -2.43 6.13
CA GLY A 33 12.03 -3.73 5.52
C GLY A 33 11.64 -3.63 4.06
N ILE A 34 10.73 -2.72 3.73
CA ILE A 34 10.27 -2.55 2.36
C ILE A 34 11.41 -2.06 1.45
N ARG A 35 12.21 -1.13 1.94
CA ARG A 35 13.35 -0.59 1.19
C ARG A 35 14.32 -1.67 0.74
N ARG A 36 14.46 -2.75 1.50
CA ARG A 36 15.39 -3.85 1.20
C ARG A 36 14.79 -4.94 0.34
N MET A 37 13.50 -4.85 0.02
CA MET A 37 12.85 -5.89 -0.77
C MET A 37 13.37 -5.92 -2.19
N ARG A 38 13.50 -7.15 -2.72
CA ARG A 38 13.94 -7.39 -4.08
C ARG A 38 12.95 -6.79 -5.07
N GLY A 39 13.48 -6.09 -6.06
CA GLY A 39 12.68 -5.60 -7.18
C GLY A 39 11.79 -4.40 -6.92
N LEU A 40 11.90 -3.77 -5.75
CA LEU A 40 11.15 -2.54 -5.47
C LEU A 40 11.60 -1.41 -6.38
N VAL A 41 10.62 -0.77 -7.04
CA VAL A 41 10.86 0.44 -7.86
C VAL A 41 10.40 1.68 -7.11
N ARG A 42 9.16 1.67 -6.63
CA ARG A 42 8.55 2.77 -5.85
C ARG A 42 7.48 2.22 -4.92
N PHE A 43 7.28 2.91 -3.82
CA PHE A 43 6.21 2.61 -2.88
C PHE A 43 5.58 3.92 -2.42
N TYR A 44 4.26 4.03 -2.56
CA TYR A 44 3.51 5.21 -2.15
C TYR A 44 2.43 4.82 -1.16
N ALA A 45 2.22 5.68 -0.16
CA ALA A 45 1.01 5.66 0.66
C ALA A 45 0.26 6.95 0.37
N GLY A 46 -1.03 6.86 0.15
CA GLY A 46 -1.84 8.00 -0.24
C GLY A 46 -3.18 8.04 0.44
N GLU A 47 -3.82 9.20 0.37
CA GLU A 47 -5.13 9.43 0.96
C GLU A 47 -6.08 10.10 -0.01
N ASP A 48 -7.37 9.83 0.17
CA ASP A 48 -8.45 10.61 -0.41
C ASP A 48 -9.50 10.83 0.68
N GLU A 49 -9.40 11.97 1.35
CA GLU A 49 -10.27 12.29 2.49
C GLU A 49 -11.74 12.36 2.08
N ALA A 50 -12.04 12.87 0.87
CA ALA A 50 -13.40 13.03 0.40
C ALA A 50 -14.18 11.72 0.42
N VAL A 51 -13.52 10.59 0.24
CA VAL A 51 -14.17 9.27 0.21
C VAL A 51 -13.65 8.36 1.35
N SER A 52 -12.98 8.94 2.34
CA SER A 52 -12.44 8.23 3.51
C SER A 52 -11.64 6.98 3.11
N SER A 53 -10.70 7.17 2.19
CA SER A 53 -9.89 6.10 1.62
C SER A 53 -8.41 6.34 1.85
N LEU A 54 -7.70 5.27 2.14
CA LEU A 54 -6.24 5.23 2.20
C LEU A 54 -5.76 4.14 1.26
N THR A 55 -4.61 4.35 0.64
CA THR A 55 -4.09 3.38 -0.33
C THR A 55 -2.58 3.24 -0.24
N ASN A 56 -2.11 2.05 -0.59
CA ASN A 56 -0.71 1.82 -0.92
C ASN A 56 -0.65 1.48 -2.41
N VAL A 57 0.20 2.18 -3.13
CA VAL A 57 0.50 1.89 -4.53
C VAL A 57 1.99 1.64 -4.63
N SER A 58 2.37 0.52 -5.18
CA SER A 58 3.77 0.17 -5.30
C SER A 58 4.08 -0.40 -6.68
N VAL A 59 5.31 -0.20 -7.12
CA VAL A 59 5.78 -0.67 -8.42
C VAL A 59 6.95 -1.59 -8.21
N TRP A 60 6.93 -2.75 -8.88
CA TRP A 60 7.88 -3.83 -8.71
C TRP A 60 8.37 -4.34 -10.06
N GLN A 61 9.56 -4.89 -10.09
CA GLN A 61 10.11 -5.45 -11.33
C GLN A 61 9.31 -6.66 -11.82
N THR A 62 8.81 -7.48 -10.88
CA THR A 62 8.01 -8.67 -11.19
C THR A 62 6.83 -8.83 -10.23
N LEU A 63 5.87 -9.67 -10.62
CA LEU A 63 4.77 -10.05 -9.75
C LEU A 63 5.27 -10.76 -8.47
N GLU A 64 6.26 -11.63 -8.59
CA GLU A 64 6.81 -12.32 -7.43
C GLU A 64 7.43 -11.34 -6.43
N ASP A 65 8.10 -10.31 -6.93
CA ASP A 65 8.67 -9.29 -6.07
C ASP A 65 7.56 -8.55 -5.32
N ALA A 66 6.46 -8.21 -5.98
CA ALA A 66 5.32 -7.56 -5.35
C ALA A 66 4.71 -8.42 -4.23
N LYS A 67 4.67 -9.72 -4.42
CA LYS A 67 4.08 -10.65 -3.45
C LYS A 67 4.86 -10.77 -2.14
N GLN A 68 6.08 -10.26 -2.07
CA GLN A 68 6.82 -10.21 -0.81
C GLN A 68 6.03 -9.46 0.28
N LEU A 69 5.18 -8.51 -0.11
CA LEU A 69 4.35 -7.76 0.84
C LEU A 69 3.31 -8.64 1.54
N ASP A 70 2.85 -9.71 0.88
CA ASP A 70 1.82 -10.59 1.44
C ASP A 70 2.27 -11.30 2.71
N THR A 71 3.57 -11.52 2.86
CA THR A 71 4.16 -12.22 4.00
C THR A 71 5.06 -11.36 4.86
N PHE A 72 5.10 -10.06 4.59
CA PHE A 72 5.87 -9.11 5.39
C PHE A 72 5.13 -8.84 6.70
N GLN A 73 5.61 -9.43 7.79
CA GLN A 73 4.90 -9.46 9.07
C GLN A 73 4.51 -8.07 9.61
N PRO A 74 5.37 -7.04 9.57
CA PRO A 74 4.95 -5.71 10.02
C PRO A 74 3.74 -5.17 9.28
N MET A 75 3.62 -5.43 7.99
CA MET A 75 2.47 -5.00 7.19
C MET A 75 1.23 -5.83 7.50
N VAL A 76 1.38 -7.13 7.72
CA VAL A 76 0.28 -8.01 8.14
C VAL A 76 -0.29 -7.54 9.47
N ASP A 77 0.59 -7.23 10.42
CA ASP A 77 0.19 -6.77 11.75
C ASP A 77 -0.51 -5.40 11.67
N LEU A 78 0.00 -4.50 10.83
CA LEU A 78 -0.63 -3.20 10.60
C LEU A 78 -2.03 -3.35 10.02
N GLY A 79 -2.21 -4.27 9.07
CA GLY A 79 -3.52 -4.56 8.48
C GLY A 79 -4.53 -5.00 9.53
N LYS A 80 -4.11 -5.84 10.47
CA LYS A 80 -4.96 -6.27 11.60
C LYS A 80 -5.31 -5.08 12.50
N ALA A 81 -4.35 -4.20 12.78
CA ALA A 81 -4.59 -3.02 13.60
C ALA A 81 -5.58 -2.06 12.93
N PHE A 82 -5.46 -1.85 11.62
CA PHE A 82 -6.41 -1.05 10.86
C PHE A 82 -7.82 -1.66 10.92
N THR A 83 -7.94 -2.95 10.69
CA THR A 83 -9.25 -3.64 10.75
C THR A 83 -9.89 -3.49 12.12
N ALA A 84 -9.10 -3.60 13.19
CA ALA A 84 -9.60 -3.41 14.55
C ALA A 84 -10.13 -2.00 14.80
N LYS A 85 -9.69 -1.02 14.03
CA LYS A 85 -10.14 0.38 14.12
C LYS A 85 -11.22 0.73 13.09
N GLY A 86 -11.79 -0.27 12.43
CA GLY A 86 -12.91 -0.07 11.51
C GLY A 86 -12.56 0.03 10.04
N ALA A 87 -11.31 -0.24 9.67
CA ALA A 87 -10.94 -0.24 8.25
C ALA A 87 -11.53 -1.46 7.54
N ILE A 88 -11.96 -1.24 6.30
CA ILE A 88 -12.42 -2.30 5.41
C ILE A 88 -11.49 -2.29 4.19
N PHE A 89 -10.73 -3.36 4.02
CA PHE A 89 -9.84 -3.50 2.89
C PHE A 89 -10.59 -4.02 1.67
N GLU A 90 -10.31 -3.44 0.52
CA GLU A 90 -10.79 -4.00 -0.74
C GLU A 90 -9.96 -5.25 -1.07
N ARG A 91 -10.64 -6.35 -1.38
CA ARG A 91 -9.98 -7.63 -1.66
C ARG A 91 -10.53 -8.21 -2.97
N PRO A 92 -9.67 -8.89 -3.73
CA PRO A 92 -8.25 -9.11 -3.49
C PRO A 92 -7.41 -7.85 -3.70
N VAL A 93 -6.19 -7.82 -3.18
CA VAL A 93 -5.21 -6.80 -3.54
C VAL A 93 -4.92 -6.94 -5.03
N MET A 94 -4.93 -5.82 -5.75
CA MET A 94 -4.75 -5.85 -7.20
C MET A 94 -3.27 -5.76 -7.56
N ASN A 95 -2.84 -6.63 -8.47
CA ASN A 95 -1.49 -6.60 -9.04
C ASN A 95 -1.64 -6.55 -10.55
N TYR A 96 -1.29 -5.41 -11.14
CA TYR A 96 -1.44 -5.18 -12.57
C TYR A 96 -0.11 -5.35 -13.28
N ALA A 97 -0.06 -6.20 -14.30
CA ALA A 97 1.07 -6.20 -15.21
C ALA A 97 0.99 -4.93 -16.06
N SER A 98 2.05 -4.14 -16.08
CA SER A 98 2.06 -2.91 -16.86
C SER A 98 1.99 -3.22 -18.35
N LEU A 99 1.08 -2.58 -19.07
CA LEU A 99 0.99 -2.69 -20.52
C LEU A 99 1.93 -1.70 -21.21
N TRP A 100 2.03 -0.51 -20.64
CA TRP A 100 2.96 0.54 -21.11
C TRP A 100 3.10 1.58 -19.99
N GLU A 101 4.12 2.39 -20.10
CA GLU A 101 4.34 3.51 -19.20
C GLU A 101 4.87 4.70 -19.96
N ILE A 102 4.62 5.90 -19.42
CA ILE A 102 5.08 7.14 -20.02
C ILE A 102 6.00 7.82 -19.00
N ALA A 103 7.22 8.11 -19.43
CA ALA A 103 8.16 8.92 -18.65
C ALA A 103 8.06 10.37 -19.12
N PRO A 104 8.29 11.34 -18.21
CA PRO A 104 8.29 12.74 -18.62
C PRO A 104 9.46 13.07 -19.53
N GLU A 105 9.32 14.08 -20.37
CA GLU A 105 10.41 14.63 -21.15
C GLU A 105 11.43 15.29 -20.22
N GLY A 106 12.68 15.02 -20.47
CA GLY A 106 13.76 15.62 -19.68
C GLY A 106 13.82 15.19 -18.26
#